data_99a39ed392dac01781d6f65bfbb0c2f6
#
_entry.id   99a39ed392dac01781d6f65bfbb0c2f6
#
_cell.length_a   1.000
_cell.length_b   1.000
_cell.length_c   1.000
_cell.angle_alpha   90.00
_cell.angle_beta   90.00
_cell.angle_gamma   90.00
#
_symmetry.space_group_name_H-M   'P 1'
#
loop_
_entity.id
_entity.type
_entity.pdbx_description
1 polymer ?
#
loop_
_entity_poly.entity_id
_entity_poly.type
_entity_poly.pdbx_seq_one_letter_code
_entity_poly.pdbx_strand_id
1 'polypeptide(L)'
;METALIIGASGGIGSAVARALDARGVAVTALSRSEGGVDVTDEESVTSALGRLEGPYDLVLVATGALDIGGARPEKALKQVTPQAMMDQFALNCIGPSLVLKHAVPLLPRDRRSVFAALS
;
A
#
# COMPACT_ATOMS: atom_id res chain seq x y z
N MET A 1 -0.22 -12.57 -15.69
CA MET A 1 -0.47 -11.28 -15.03
C MET A 1 -0.37 -10.15 -16.04
N GLU A 2 -1.44 -9.42 -16.19
CA GLU A 2 -1.52 -8.34 -17.18
C GLU A 2 -1.53 -6.94 -16.54
N THR A 3 -2.12 -6.81 -15.36
CA THR A 3 -2.30 -5.52 -14.69
C THR A 3 -1.92 -5.61 -13.22
N ALA A 4 -1.32 -4.54 -12.72
CA ALA A 4 -0.92 -4.46 -11.30
C ALA A 4 -1.17 -3.05 -10.76
N LEU A 5 -1.60 -3.01 -9.50
CA LEU A 5 -1.72 -1.78 -8.72
C LEU A 5 -0.70 -1.84 -7.58
N ILE A 6 0.19 -0.86 -7.53
CA ILE A 6 1.21 -0.75 -6.50
C ILE A 6 0.91 0.48 -5.66
N ILE A 7 0.66 0.27 -4.37
CA ILE A 7 0.44 1.36 -3.41
C ILE A 7 1.69 1.47 -2.55
N GLY A 8 2.25 2.66 -2.46
CA GLY A 8 3.57 2.90 -1.87
C GLY A 8 4.68 2.82 -2.90
N ALA A 9 4.38 3.19 -4.15
CA ALA A 9 5.29 3.04 -5.28
C ALA A 9 6.51 3.97 -5.23
N SER A 10 6.50 4.99 -4.37
CA SER A 10 7.66 5.88 -4.18
C SER A 10 8.71 5.31 -3.24
N GLY A 11 8.37 4.28 -2.45
CA GLY A 11 9.32 3.61 -1.56
C GLY A 11 10.29 2.68 -2.32
N GLY A 12 11.32 2.21 -1.64
CA GLY A 12 12.36 1.38 -2.25
C GLY A 12 11.82 0.08 -2.85
N ILE A 13 11.03 -0.67 -2.09
CA ILE A 13 10.48 -1.94 -2.56
C ILE A 13 9.37 -1.70 -3.58
N GLY A 14 8.44 -0.79 -3.30
CA GLY A 14 7.34 -0.50 -4.20
C GLY A 14 7.81 -0.03 -5.58
N SER A 15 8.79 0.87 -5.62
CA SER A 15 9.34 1.36 -6.88
C SER A 15 10.10 0.28 -7.64
N ALA A 16 10.85 -0.58 -6.94
CA ALA A 16 11.58 -1.68 -7.57
C ALA A 16 10.63 -2.71 -8.18
N VAL A 17 9.56 -3.07 -7.48
CA VAL A 17 8.55 -4.00 -8.00
C VAL A 17 7.83 -3.40 -9.19
N ALA A 18 7.43 -2.12 -9.11
CA ALA A 18 6.77 -1.43 -10.22
C ALA A 18 7.63 -1.45 -11.49
N ARG A 19 8.91 -1.15 -11.37
CA ARG A 19 9.85 -1.19 -12.51
C ARG A 19 10.01 -2.62 -13.05
N ALA A 20 10.13 -3.61 -12.18
CA ALA A 20 10.31 -5.00 -12.61
C ALA A 20 9.09 -5.50 -13.37
N LEU A 21 7.89 -5.16 -12.92
CA LEU A 21 6.65 -5.55 -13.60
C LEU A 21 6.49 -4.83 -14.93
N ASP A 22 6.79 -3.54 -14.96
CA ASP A 22 6.74 -2.75 -16.20
C ASP A 22 7.69 -3.32 -17.25
N ALA A 23 8.90 -3.71 -16.85
CA ALA A 23 9.87 -4.34 -17.74
C ALA A 23 9.39 -5.71 -18.30
N ARG A 24 8.43 -6.35 -17.64
CA ARG A 24 7.81 -7.60 -18.10
C ARG A 24 6.55 -7.38 -18.93
N GLY A 25 6.21 -6.14 -19.23
CA GLY A 25 5.04 -5.81 -20.03
C GLY A 25 3.73 -5.76 -19.23
N VAL A 26 3.79 -5.76 -17.91
CA VAL A 26 2.61 -5.60 -17.05
C VAL A 26 2.21 -4.14 -17.03
N ALA A 27 0.93 -3.83 -17.21
CA ALA A 27 0.41 -2.49 -17.09
C ALA A 27 0.33 -2.12 -15.60
N VAL A 28 1.21 -1.24 -15.13
CA VAL A 28 1.34 -0.89 -13.73
C VAL A 28 0.66 0.46 -13.46
N THR A 29 -0.24 0.47 -12.46
CA THR A 29 -0.76 1.71 -11.86
C THR A 29 -0.03 1.89 -10.54
N ALA A 30 0.63 3.03 -10.38
CA ALA A 30 1.46 3.33 -9.22
C ALA A 30 0.84 4.49 -8.42
N LEU A 31 0.56 4.25 -7.16
CA LEU A 31 0.04 5.27 -6.25
C LEU A 31 0.97 5.43 -5.05
N SER A 32 1.09 6.66 -4.60
CA SER A 32 1.82 7.03 -3.39
C SER A 32 1.21 8.29 -2.80
N ARG A 33 1.78 8.79 -1.72
CA ARG A 33 1.32 10.07 -1.14
C ARG A 33 1.53 11.23 -2.11
N SER A 34 2.60 11.19 -2.89
CA SER A 34 2.92 12.21 -3.91
C SER A 34 2.22 11.95 -5.25
N GLU A 35 1.97 10.69 -5.60
CA GLU A 35 1.29 10.31 -6.84
C GLU A 35 -0.05 9.65 -6.51
N GLY A 36 -1.14 10.26 -6.96
CA GLY A 36 -2.50 9.80 -6.68
C GLY A 36 -3.00 10.18 -5.29
N GLY A 37 -2.15 10.76 -4.44
CA GLY A 37 -2.55 11.34 -3.15
C GLY A 37 -3.13 10.32 -2.17
N VAL A 38 -2.60 9.09 -2.11
CA VAL A 38 -3.12 8.08 -1.20
C VAL A 38 -2.35 8.05 0.12
N ASP A 39 -3.06 8.28 1.21
CA ASP A 39 -2.58 8.10 2.57
C ASP A 39 -3.34 6.92 3.18
N VAL A 40 -2.64 5.80 3.38
CA VAL A 40 -3.29 4.57 3.87
C VAL A 40 -3.74 4.65 5.33
N THR A 41 -3.27 5.64 6.08
CA THR A 41 -3.73 5.88 7.46
C THR A 41 -5.04 6.65 7.53
N ASP A 42 -5.56 7.10 6.39
CA ASP A 42 -6.81 7.85 6.26
C ASP A 42 -7.75 7.11 5.30
N GLU A 43 -8.82 6.52 5.84
CA GLU A 43 -9.76 5.73 5.02
C GLU A 43 -10.39 6.56 3.91
N GLU A 44 -10.71 7.80 4.15
CA GLU A 44 -11.30 8.67 3.13
C GLU A 44 -10.34 8.85 1.95
N SER A 45 -9.05 9.01 2.22
CA SER A 45 -8.01 9.08 1.19
C SER A 45 -7.96 7.78 0.38
N VAL A 46 -8.01 6.63 1.04
CA VAL A 46 -8.02 5.32 0.38
C VAL A 46 -9.27 5.17 -0.50
N THR A 47 -10.44 5.49 0.04
CA THR A 47 -11.71 5.41 -0.70
C THR A 47 -11.68 6.28 -1.94
N SER A 48 -11.23 7.52 -1.81
CA SER A 48 -11.15 8.46 -2.93
C SER A 48 -10.15 8.00 -3.99
N ALA A 49 -8.96 7.58 -3.58
CA ALA A 49 -7.92 7.17 -4.52
C ALA A 49 -8.33 5.90 -5.29
N LEU A 50 -8.82 4.87 -4.59
CA LEU A 50 -9.21 3.61 -5.23
C LEU A 50 -10.51 3.76 -6.00
N GLY A 51 -11.41 4.65 -5.56
CA GLY A 51 -12.67 4.92 -6.26
C GLY A 51 -12.51 5.53 -7.65
N ARG A 52 -11.35 6.10 -7.95
CA ARG A 52 -11.04 6.66 -9.28
C ARG A 52 -10.48 5.63 -10.24
N LEU A 53 -10.17 4.42 -9.75
CA LEU A 53 -9.58 3.36 -10.57
C LEU A 53 -10.69 2.45 -11.12
N GLU A 54 -10.46 1.95 -12.33
CA GLU A 54 -11.42 1.06 -12.98
C GLU A 54 -11.07 -0.41 -12.79
N GLY A 55 -9.81 -0.74 -12.80
CA GLY A 55 -9.39 -2.13 -12.72
C GLY A 55 -9.85 -2.96 -13.93
N PRO A 56 -9.98 -4.28 -13.84
CA PRO A 56 -9.50 -5.05 -12.70
C PRO A 56 -7.98 -5.17 -12.66
N TYR A 57 -7.45 -5.49 -11.49
CA TYR A 57 -6.01 -5.70 -11.30
C TYR A 57 -5.74 -7.15 -10.90
N ASP A 58 -4.80 -7.78 -11.59
CA ASP A 58 -4.37 -9.15 -11.28
C ASP A 58 -3.52 -9.20 -10.02
N LEU A 59 -2.82 -8.11 -9.73
CA LEU A 59 -2.04 -7.94 -8.50
C LEU A 59 -2.35 -6.59 -7.88
N VAL A 60 -2.61 -6.59 -6.58
CA VAL A 60 -2.60 -5.37 -5.76
C VAL A 60 -1.54 -5.57 -4.69
N LEU A 61 -0.49 -4.76 -4.72
CA LEU A 61 0.60 -4.79 -3.75
C LEU A 61 0.55 -3.52 -2.90
N VAL A 62 0.49 -3.70 -1.59
CA VAL A 62 0.65 -2.61 -0.63
C VAL A 62 2.08 -2.66 -0.13
N ALA A 63 2.90 -1.73 -0.59
CA ALA A 63 4.31 -1.60 -0.25
C ALA A 63 4.56 -0.38 0.66
N THR A 64 3.52 0.09 1.33
CA THR A 64 3.64 1.13 2.37
C THR A 64 4.14 0.49 3.65
N GLY A 65 4.66 1.29 4.53
CA GLY A 65 5.16 0.85 5.82
C GLY A 65 6.47 1.55 6.11
N ALA A 66 6.71 1.81 7.36
CA ALA A 66 7.92 2.47 7.80
C ALA A 66 8.24 2.05 9.23
N LEU A 67 9.52 2.08 9.55
CA LEU A 67 9.98 1.99 10.93
C LEU A 67 10.04 3.37 11.57
N ASP A 68 10.32 4.41 10.75
CA ASP A 68 10.33 5.80 11.19
C ASP A 68 9.02 6.46 10.79
N ILE A 69 8.21 6.88 11.76
CA ILE A 69 6.91 7.49 11.53
C ILE A 69 6.87 8.83 12.27
N GLY A 70 6.51 9.89 11.54
CA GLY A 70 6.42 11.23 12.14
C GLY A 70 7.74 11.76 12.69
N GLY A 71 8.87 11.30 12.12
CA GLY A 71 10.20 11.67 12.60
C GLY A 71 10.69 10.84 13.78
N ALA A 72 9.88 9.94 14.30
CA ALA A 72 10.27 9.04 15.39
C ALA A 72 11.02 7.82 14.83
N ARG A 73 12.14 7.48 15.45
CA ARG A 73 12.92 6.29 15.11
C ARG A 73 12.36 5.05 15.78
N PRO A 74 12.66 3.84 15.23
CA PRO A 74 12.29 2.59 15.90
C PRO A 74 12.83 2.52 17.32
N GLU A 75 12.03 2.02 18.23
CA GLU A 75 12.42 1.84 19.62
C GLU A 75 13.49 0.74 19.73
N LYS A 76 14.57 1.03 20.45
CA LYS A 76 15.66 0.08 20.70
C LYS A 76 15.56 -0.58 22.08
N ALA A 77 14.72 -0.04 22.95
CA ALA A 77 14.53 -0.57 24.29
C ALA A 77 13.07 -0.44 24.69
N LEU A 78 12.61 -1.35 25.53
CA LEU A 78 11.22 -1.37 26.00
C LEU A 78 10.81 -0.05 26.64
N LYS A 79 11.71 0.59 27.38
CA LYS A 79 11.44 1.88 28.02
C LYS A 79 11.16 3.02 27.05
N GLN A 80 11.51 2.88 25.76
CA GLN A 80 11.27 3.87 24.73
C GLN A 80 9.90 3.74 24.08
N VAL A 81 9.18 2.65 24.35
CA VAL A 81 7.87 2.40 23.79
C VAL A 81 6.84 3.36 24.39
N THR A 82 6.05 3.99 23.54
CA THR A 82 4.94 4.86 23.96
C THR A 82 3.65 4.42 23.28
N PRO A 83 2.48 4.68 23.89
CA PRO A 83 1.20 4.37 23.25
C PRO A 83 1.04 5.03 21.87
N GLN A 84 1.46 6.28 21.74
CA GLN A 84 1.32 6.99 20.45
C GLN A 84 2.20 6.39 19.38
N ALA A 85 3.46 6.06 19.69
CA ALA A 85 4.34 5.43 18.72
C ALA A 85 3.80 4.06 18.27
N MET A 86 3.23 3.27 19.18
CA MET A 86 2.60 2.01 18.85
C MET A 86 1.36 2.21 17.97
N MET A 87 0.51 3.17 18.30
CA MET A 87 -0.68 3.47 17.48
C MET A 87 -0.29 3.90 16.08
N ASP A 88 0.75 4.71 15.93
CA ASP A 88 1.24 5.15 14.62
C ASP A 88 1.76 3.97 13.79
N GLN A 89 2.48 3.03 14.43
CA GLN A 89 2.96 1.82 13.77
C GLN A 89 1.79 0.94 13.32
N PHE A 90 0.80 0.73 14.17
CA PHE A 90 -0.39 -0.05 13.81
C PHE A 90 -1.20 0.62 12.72
N ALA A 91 -1.35 1.95 12.77
CA ALA A 91 -2.11 2.68 11.76
C ALA A 91 -1.49 2.50 10.36
N LEU A 92 -0.17 2.64 10.26
CA LEU A 92 0.52 2.53 8.97
C LEU A 92 0.69 1.09 8.51
N ASN A 93 1.10 0.19 9.40
CA ASN A 93 1.57 -1.15 9.02
C ASN A 93 0.51 -2.24 9.16
N CYS A 94 -0.61 -1.97 9.81
CA CYS A 94 -1.69 -2.94 10.02
C CYS A 94 -3.03 -2.42 9.51
N ILE A 95 -3.52 -1.32 10.05
CA ILE A 95 -4.82 -0.77 9.69
C ILE A 95 -4.81 -0.30 8.24
N GLY A 96 -3.76 0.40 7.81
CA GLY A 96 -3.64 0.90 6.44
C GLY A 96 -3.78 -0.18 5.38
N PRO A 97 -2.97 -1.23 5.39
CA PRO A 97 -3.11 -2.34 4.43
C PRO A 97 -4.48 -3.01 4.49
N SER A 98 -5.09 -3.10 5.68
CA SER A 98 -6.43 -3.67 5.82
C SER A 98 -7.49 -2.81 5.15
N LEU A 99 -7.40 -1.49 5.27
CA LEU A 99 -8.28 -0.55 4.59
C LEU A 99 -8.12 -0.61 3.07
N VAL A 100 -6.88 -0.74 2.60
CA VAL A 100 -6.63 -0.91 1.17
C VAL A 100 -7.28 -2.19 0.68
N LEU A 101 -7.14 -3.30 1.38
CA LEU A 101 -7.80 -4.56 1.00
C LEU A 101 -9.31 -4.39 0.93
N LYS A 102 -9.91 -3.77 1.93
CA LYS A 102 -11.36 -3.51 1.97
C LYS A 102 -11.85 -2.82 0.70
N HIS A 103 -11.12 -1.80 0.25
CA HIS A 103 -11.52 -1.00 -0.91
C HIS A 103 -10.96 -1.52 -2.24
N ALA A 104 -10.00 -2.45 -2.20
CA ALA A 104 -9.44 -3.07 -3.40
C ALA A 104 -10.26 -4.25 -3.92
N VAL A 105 -11.06 -4.89 -3.08
CA VAL A 105 -11.85 -6.07 -3.48
C VAL A 105 -12.66 -5.82 -4.75
N PRO A 106 -13.37 -4.68 -4.93
CA PRO A 106 -14.09 -4.43 -6.19
C PRO A 106 -13.19 -4.27 -7.41
N LEU A 107 -11.89 -4.03 -7.21
CA LEU A 107 -10.92 -3.87 -8.28
C LEU A 107 -10.22 -5.18 -8.66
N LEU A 108 -10.51 -6.27 -7.96
CA LEU A 108 -9.96 -7.59 -8.27
C LEU A 108 -10.88 -8.30 -9.27
N PRO A 109 -10.32 -9.07 -10.22
CA PRO A 109 -11.12 -9.85 -11.15
C PRO A 109 -11.90 -10.94 -10.42
N ARG A 110 -13.09 -11.25 -10.91
CA ARG A 110 -13.95 -12.29 -10.34
C ARG A 110 -13.90 -13.59 -11.13
N ASP A 111 -13.37 -13.55 -12.33
CA ASP A 111 -13.38 -14.65 -13.30
C ASP A 111 -12.03 -15.35 -13.43
N ARG A 112 -11.04 -14.92 -12.68
CA ARG A 112 -9.70 -15.49 -12.69
C ARG A 112 -8.96 -15.24 -11.39
N ARG A 113 -7.85 -15.93 -11.22
CA ARG A 113 -6.99 -15.78 -10.06
C ARG A 113 -6.39 -14.38 -9.99
N SER A 114 -6.38 -13.80 -8.81
CA SER A 114 -5.70 -12.55 -8.52
C SER A 114 -4.99 -12.65 -7.16
N VAL A 115 -4.09 -11.71 -6.91
CA VAL A 115 -3.31 -11.70 -5.67
C VAL A 115 -3.40 -10.32 -5.05
N PHE A 116 -3.71 -10.29 -3.76
CA PHE A 116 -3.47 -9.13 -2.91
C PHE A 116 -2.31 -9.46 -1.98
N ALA A 117 -1.31 -8.59 -1.96
CA ALA A 117 -0.13 -8.78 -1.12
C ALA A 117 0.16 -7.49 -0.35
N ALA A 118 0.61 -7.63 0.88
CA ALA A 118 1.05 -6.51 1.70
C ALA A 118 2.38 -6.87 2.36
N LEU A 119 3.26 -5.89 2.47
CA LEU A 119 4.50 -6.06 3.20
C LEU A 119 4.23 -6.02 4.70
N SER A 120 4.91 -6.87 5.42
CA SER A 120 4.80 -6.93 6.88
C SER A 120 6.12 -6.57 7.57
#